data_b7c74ab412f7b4f7db422df77ddf88c4
#
_entry.id   b7c74ab412f7b4f7db422df77ddf88c4
#
_cell.length_a   1.000
_cell.length_b   1.000
_cell.length_c   1.000
_cell.angle_alpha   90.00
_cell.angle_beta   90.00
_cell.angle_gamma   90.00
#
_symmetry.space_group_name_H-M   'P 1'
#
loop_
_entity.id
_entity.type
_entity.pdbx_description
1 polymer ?
#
loop_
_entity_poly.entity_id
_entity_poly.type
_entity_poly.pdbx_seq_one_letter_code
_entity_poly.pdbx_strand_id
1 'polypeptide(L)'
;MHFNEHTRFAMDIAQEAATELLRRFHDHHDVRSKSTPNDLVTEADEFSEKLLVARIRRRFPTHGILTEEGTSQSSLASEWLWLLDPLDGTVNYAHGLPSFSVSIALVHEGEVVCGVVCSPCQDLLFVAERGQGAWQDGKRLHVSAAPSLSEAMLSTGFPYRMVGNPENNLREFAAVALRAQAVRRLGVASLDLAWVAAGVLDGYWEANLQPWDWAAGALLVEEAGGKVTDYDGRRWTVETTRLVATNGLYHDELLAVLRGA
;
A
#
# COMPACT_ATOMS: atom_id res chain seq x y z
N MET A 1 19.28 1.84 -14.66
CA MET A 1 18.60 2.09 -13.36
C MET A 1 19.60 1.76 -12.26
N HIS A 2 19.93 2.72 -11.39
CA HIS A 2 20.91 2.55 -10.32
C HIS A 2 20.24 2.91 -8.99
N PHE A 3 19.51 1.96 -8.42
CA PHE A 3 19.00 2.09 -7.08
C PHE A 3 20.12 1.95 -6.03
N ASN A 4 19.96 2.59 -4.88
CA ASN A 4 20.86 2.46 -3.75
C ASN A 4 20.81 1.04 -3.14
N GLU A 5 21.64 0.79 -2.14
CA GLU A 5 21.74 -0.51 -1.49
C GLU A 5 20.43 -0.93 -0.79
N HIS A 6 19.78 0.02 -0.10
CA HIS A 6 18.53 -0.28 0.64
C HIS A 6 17.40 -0.66 -0.31
N THR A 7 17.24 0.08 -1.42
CA THR A 7 16.21 -0.21 -2.42
C THR A 7 16.42 -1.56 -3.07
N ARG A 8 17.66 -1.90 -3.47
CA ARG A 8 17.95 -3.24 -4.02
C ARG A 8 17.66 -4.35 -3.02
N PHE A 9 18.06 -4.14 -1.76
CA PHE A 9 17.78 -5.11 -0.69
C PHE A 9 16.27 -5.27 -0.47
N ALA A 10 15.49 -4.18 -0.46
CA ALA A 10 14.03 -4.24 -0.36
C ALA A 10 13.40 -5.05 -1.50
N MET A 11 13.87 -4.85 -2.74
CA MET A 11 13.43 -5.62 -3.91
C MET A 11 13.70 -7.12 -3.72
N ASP A 12 14.92 -7.48 -3.32
CA ASP A 12 15.33 -8.88 -3.14
C ASP A 12 14.46 -9.59 -2.11
N ILE A 13 14.24 -8.96 -0.93
CA ILE A 13 13.46 -9.59 0.14
C ILE A 13 11.95 -9.59 -0.16
N ALA A 14 11.43 -8.58 -0.87
CA ALA A 14 10.04 -8.57 -1.31
C ALA A 14 9.74 -9.71 -2.30
N GLN A 15 10.62 -9.95 -3.27
CA GLN A 15 10.49 -11.05 -4.23
C GLN A 15 10.63 -12.42 -3.54
N GLU A 16 11.54 -12.54 -2.56
CA GLU A 16 11.70 -13.79 -1.78
C GLU A 16 10.42 -14.10 -1.00
N ALA A 17 9.86 -13.13 -0.29
CA ALA A 17 8.61 -13.29 0.46
C ALA A 17 7.42 -13.58 -0.48
N ALA A 18 7.28 -12.81 -1.57
CA ALA A 18 6.21 -12.99 -2.56
C ALA A 18 6.26 -14.39 -3.22
N THR A 19 7.46 -14.90 -3.52
CA THR A 19 7.64 -16.26 -4.06
C THR A 19 7.13 -17.32 -3.09
N GLU A 20 7.43 -17.17 -1.80
CA GLU A 20 6.97 -18.10 -0.79
C GLU A 20 5.46 -18.01 -0.54
N LEU A 21 4.88 -16.80 -0.59
CA LEU A 21 3.43 -16.61 -0.53
C LEU A 21 2.74 -17.31 -1.71
N LEU A 22 3.24 -17.11 -2.94
CA LEU A 22 2.67 -17.73 -4.14
C LEU A 22 2.76 -19.27 -4.08
N ARG A 23 3.87 -19.81 -3.59
CA ARG A 23 4.06 -21.27 -3.42
C ARG A 23 3.02 -21.86 -2.48
N ARG A 24 2.64 -21.13 -1.43
CA ARG A 24 1.65 -21.55 -0.42
C ARG A 24 0.21 -21.23 -0.79
N PHE A 25 -0.02 -20.37 -1.76
CA PHE A 25 -1.34 -19.80 -2.09
C PHE A 25 -2.43 -20.83 -2.37
N HIS A 26 -2.06 -21.99 -2.93
CA HIS A 26 -3.00 -23.08 -3.23
C HIS A 26 -3.12 -24.13 -2.13
N ASP A 27 -2.37 -23.99 -1.03
CA ASP A 27 -2.46 -24.87 0.11
C ASP A 27 -3.70 -24.55 0.95
N HIS A 28 -4.09 -25.47 1.84
CA HIS A 28 -5.10 -25.17 2.85
C HIS A 28 -4.49 -24.26 3.92
N HIS A 29 -5.15 -23.14 4.21
CA HIS A 29 -4.66 -22.16 5.17
C HIS A 29 -5.41 -22.27 6.49
N ASP A 30 -4.68 -22.31 7.61
CA ASP A 30 -5.23 -22.06 8.93
C ASP A 30 -5.51 -20.57 9.09
N VAL A 31 -6.77 -20.18 8.89
CA VAL A 31 -7.23 -18.80 8.96
C VAL A 31 -7.71 -18.50 10.38
N ARG A 32 -7.18 -17.43 10.97
CA ARG A 32 -7.60 -16.91 12.28
C ARG A 32 -8.08 -15.48 12.16
N SER A 33 -9.02 -15.08 13.01
CA SER A 33 -9.44 -13.68 13.11
C SER A 33 -8.61 -12.97 14.16
N LYS A 34 -8.12 -11.76 13.87
CA LYS A 34 -7.39 -10.89 14.80
C LYS A 34 -8.37 -10.12 15.71
N SER A 35 -8.85 -8.98 15.25
CA SER A 35 -9.69 -8.06 16.03
C SER A 35 -11.19 -8.18 15.72
N THR A 36 -11.53 -8.54 14.51
CA THR A 36 -12.90 -8.75 14.02
C THR A 36 -12.98 -9.96 13.10
N PRO A 37 -14.18 -10.51 12.79
CA PRO A 37 -14.31 -11.61 11.84
C PRO A 37 -13.76 -11.33 10.44
N ASN A 38 -13.60 -10.06 10.07
CA ASN A 38 -13.09 -9.63 8.77
C ASN A 38 -11.59 -9.28 8.80
N ASP A 39 -10.98 -9.24 9.98
CA ASP A 39 -9.57 -8.98 10.19
C ASP A 39 -8.87 -10.32 10.35
N LEU A 40 -8.33 -10.85 9.26
CA LEU A 40 -7.79 -12.20 9.16
C LEU A 40 -6.26 -12.21 9.26
N VAL A 41 -5.72 -13.31 9.74
CA VAL A 41 -4.32 -13.66 9.65
C VAL A 41 -4.20 -15.13 9.27
N THR A 42 -3.22 -15.46 8.46
CA THR A 42 -2.89 -16.82 8.09
C THR A 42 -1.46 -17.16 8.53
N GLU A 43 -1.11 -18.43 8.53
CA GLU A 43 0.28 -18.84 8.72
C GLU A 43 1.24 -18.31 7.65
N ALA A 44 0.70 -17.92 6.49
CA ALA A 44 1.48 -17.31 5.41
C ALA A 44 1.92 -15.88 5.76
N ASP A 45 1.05 -15.08 6.40
CA ASP A 45 1.38 -13.75 6.93
C ASP A 45 2.53 -13.86 7.93
N GLU A 46 2.37 -14.72 8.94
CA GLU A 46 3.40 -14.93 9.98
C GLU A 46 4.73 -15.42 9.41
N PHE A 47 4.68 -16.29 8.40
CA PHE A 47 5.89 -16.79 7.74
C PHE A 47 6.59 -15.67 6.98
N SER A 48 5.85 -14.92 6.16
CA SER A 48 6.36 -13.79 5.38
C SER A 48 7.00 -12.75 6.30
N GLU A 49 6.31 -12.37 7.40
CA GLU A 49 6.85 -11.43 8.37
C GLU A 49 8.16 -11.91 8.98
N LYS A 50 8.22 -13.15 9.46
CA LYS A 50 9.44 -13.74 10.07
C LYS A 50 10.61 -13.72 9.08
N LEU A 51 10.35 -14.02 7.81
CA LEU A 51 11.36 -13.95 6.74
C LEU A 51 11.89 -12.53 6.58
N LEU A 52 11.00 -11.56 6.36
CA LEU A 52 11.37 -10.16 6.15
C LEU A 52 12.14 -9.59 7.33
N VAL A 53 11.64 -9.76 8.56
CA VAL A 53 12.27 -9.29 9.80
C VAL A 53 13.66 -9.91 10.00
N ALA A 54 13.80 -11.21 9.77
CA ALA A 54 15.10 -11.90 9.92
C ALA A 54 16.14 -11.38 8.91
N ARG A 55 15.72 -11.14 7.65
CA ARG A 55 16.59 -10.60 6.60
C ARG A 55 17.06 -9.18 6.93
N ILE A 56 16.13 -8.31 7.38
CA ILE A 56 16.44 -6.91 7.75
C ILE A 56 17.37 -6.89 8.96
N ARG A 57 17.07 -7.60 10.04
CA ARG A 57 17.91 -7.64 11.26
C ARG A 57 19.32 -8.14 10.99
N ARG A 58 19.46 -9.11 10.07
CA ARG A 58 20.79 -9.61 9.67
C ARG A 58 21.62 -8.57 8.91
N ARG A 59 20.97 -7.77 8.03
CA ARG A 59 21.66 -6.82 7.15
C ARG A 59 21.80 -5.44 7.76
N PHE A 60 20.77 -4.99 8.49
CA PHE A 60 20.64 -3.69 9.12
C PHE A 60 20.24 -3.81 10.59
N PRO A 61 21.10 -4.30 11.47
CA PRO A 61 20.75 -4.66 12.84
C PRO A 61 20.31 -3.47 13.71
N THR A 62 20.66 -2.24 13.32
CA THR A 62 20.32 -1.01 14.06
C THR A 62 19.05 -0.32 13.56
N HIS A 63 18.49 -0.76 12.42
CA HIS A 63 17.28 -0.16 11.90
C HIS A 63 16.04 -0.59 12.71
N GLY A 64 15.10 0.34 12.89
CA GLY A 64 13.76 0.04 13.39
C GLY A 64 12.98 -0.77 12.37
N ILE A 65 12.02 -1.57 12.87
CA ILE A 65 11.09 -2.32 12.05
C ILE A 65 9.71 -2.20 12.67
N LEU A 66 8.71 -1.86 11.87
CA LEU A 66 7.31 -1.82 12.23
C LEU A 66 6.54 -2.69 11.25
N THR A 67 5.79 -3.68 11.77
CA THR A 67 5.10 -4.68 10.96
C THR A 67 3.63 -4.78 11.36
N GLU A 68 2.78 -5.22 10.44
CA GLU A 68 1.37 -5.45 10.70
C GLU A 68 1.14 -6.52 11.77
N GLU A 69 1.82 -7.67 11.68
CA GLU A 69 1.59 -8.82 12.59
C GLU A 69 2.23 -8.65 13.98
N GLY A 70 3.00 -7.59 14.15
CA GLY A 70 3.46 -7.15 15.46
C GLY A 70 4.66 -7.89 16.04
N THR A 71 5.37 -8.72 15.28
CA THR A 71 6.60 -9.37 15.77
C THR A 71 7.76 -8.38 15.95
N SER A 72 7.64 -7.19 15.39
CA SER A 72 8.57 -6.09 15.59
C SER A 72 7.83 -4.76 15.61
N GLN A 73 7.96 -4.01 16.72
CA GLN A 73 7.24 -2.76 16.95
C GLN A 73 8.21 -1.67 17.37
N SER A 74 8.97 -1.15 16.41
CA SER A 74 9.86 -0.01 16.63
C SER A 74 9.07 1.32 16.63
N SER A 75 9.65 2.34 17.28
CA SER A 75 9.08 3.69 17.28
C SER A 75 9.07 4.28 15.86
N LEU A 76 8.01 5.01 15.51
CA LEU A 76 7.94 5.82 14.30
C LEU A 76 9.04 6.92 14.26
N ALA A 77 9.62 7.27 15.40
CA ALA A 77 10.73 8.23 15.51
C ALA A 77 12.13 7.59 15.30
N SER A 78 12.22 6.31 14.90
CA SER A 78 13.51 5.68 14.58
C SER A 78 14.13 6.38 13.37
N GLU A 79 15.43 6.67 13.41
CA GLU A 79 16.18 7.32 12.31
C GLU A 79 15.99 6.58 10.99
N TRP A 80 16.17 5.25 11.02
CA TRP A 80 15.89 4.33 9.93
C TRP A 80 14.78 3.39 10.35
N LEU A 81 13.66 3.35 9.63
CA LEU A 81 12.51 2.52 9.96
C LEU A 81 11.96 1.80 8.73
N TRP A 82 11.94 0.47 8.79
CA TRP A 82 11.24 -0.36 7.82
C TRP A 82 9.77 -0.48 8.21
N LEU A 83 8.88 -0.19 7.27
CA LEU A 83 7.44 -0.41 7.38
C LEU A 83 7.09 -1.60 6.49
N LEU A 84 6.49 -2.64 7.07
CA LEU A 84 6.26 -3.91 6.38
C LEU A 84 4.80 -4.32 6.49
N ASP A 85 4.18 -4.55 5.34
CA ASP A 85 3.01 -5.39 5.23
C ASP A 85 3.43 -6.70 4.55
N PRO A 86 3.50 -7.79 5.33
CA PRO A 86 3.98 -9.08 4.85
C PRO A 86 3.06 -9.74 3.83
N LEU A 87 1.76 -9.45 3.91
CA LEU A 87 0.71 -9.95 3.02
C LEU A 87 -0.48 -8.98 2.99
N ASP A 88 -0.37 -7.90 2.22
CA ASP A 88 -1.52 -7.04 1.92
C ASP A 88 -2.54 -7.79 1.06
N GLY A 89 -3.78 -7.83 1.54
CA GLY A 89 -4.85 -8.59 0.93
C GLY A 89 -5.06 -9.98 1.53
N THR A 90 -4.86 -10.17 2.84
CA THR A 90 -5.03 -11.44 3.58
C THR A 90 -6.40 -12.07 3.34
N VAL A 91 -7.49 -11.28 3.27
CA VAL A 91 -8.84 -11.80 2.95
C VAL A 91 -8.88 -12.40 1.55
N ASN A 92 -8.29 -11.73 0.56
CA ASN A 92 -8.19 -12.25 -0.82
C ASN A 92 -7.41 -13.57 -0.84
N TYR A 93 -6.27 -13.58 -0.17
CA TYR A 93 -5.41 -14.75 -0.06
C TYR A 93 -6.13 -15.94 0.56
N ALA A 94 -6.78 -15.74 1.71
CA ALA A 94 -7.53 -16.78 2.43
C ALA A 94 -8.69 -17.38 1.62
N HIS A 95 -9.28 -16.58 0.72
CA HIS A 95 -10.37 -17.01 -0.17
C HIS A 95 -9.91 -17.50 -1.55
N GLY A 96 -8.60 -17.55 -1.81
CA GLY A 96 -8.07 -17.99 -3.11
C GLY A 96 -8.26 -16.98 -4.24
N LEU A 97 -8.51 -15.69 -3.92
CA LEU A 97 -8.54 -14.63 -4.92
C LEU A 97 -7.08 -14.20 -5.22
N PRO A 98 -6.61 -14.32 -6.49
CA PRO A 98 -5.21 -14.10 -6.85
C PRO A 98 -4.87 -12.60 -6.95
N SER A 99 -5.11 -11.87 -5.87
CA SER A 99 -4.83 -10.43 -5.75
C SER A 99 -4.36 -10.15 -4.32
N PHE A 100 -3.06 -10.11 -4.15
CA PHE A 100 -2.36 -9.78 -2.91
C PHE A 100 -0.93 -9.33 -3.21
N SER A 101 -0.27 -8.71 -2.24
CA SER A 101 1.09 -8.18 -2.41
C SER A 101 1.91 -8.22 -1.12
N VAL A 102 3.22 -8.06 -1.26
CA VAL A 102 4.15 -7.70 -0.19
C VAL A 102 4.47 -6.23 -0.33
N SER A 103 4.29 -5.44 0.73
CA SER A 103 4.60 -4.01 0.75
C SER A 103 5.74 -3.72 1.71
N ILE A 104 6.76 -3.03 1.22
CA ILE A 104 7.96 -2.64 1.99
C ILE A 104 8.25 -1.18 1.75
N ALA A 105 8.28 -0.37 2.82
CA ALA A 105 8.81 0.98 2.75
C ALA A 105 9.99 1.17 3.71
N LEU A 106 10.92 2.03 3.35
CA LEU A 106 11.98 2.50 4.22
C LEU A 106 11.81 3.98 4.46
N VAL A 107 11.74 4.34 5.74
CA VAL A 107 11.72 5.72 6.23
C VAL A 107 13.11 6.08 6.74
N HIS A 108 13.58 7.27 6.40
CA HIS A 108 14.78 7.87 6.95
C HIS A 108 14.45 9.28 7.43
N GLU A 109 14.72 9.57 8.70
CA GLU A 109 14.42 10.87 9.30
C GLU A 109 12.98 11.36 9.07
N GLY A 110 12.00 10.44 9.12
CA GLY A 110 10.58 10.73 8.94
C GLY A 110 10.10 10.81 7.48
N GLU A 111 11.00 10.71 6.49
CA GLU A 111 10.67 10.72 5.07
C GLU A 111 10.75 9.32 4.46
N VAL A 112 9.74 8.90 3.71
CA VAL A 112 9.83 7.63 2.96
C VAL A 112 10.81 7.81 1.79
N VAL A 113 11.88 7.02 1.81
CA VAL A 113 12.98 7.11 0.83
C VAL A 113 13.01 5.95 -0.16
N CYS A 114 12.36 4.84 0.18
CA CYS A 114 12.22 3.66 -0.68
C CYS A 114 10.83 3.05 -0.50
N GLY A 115 10.22 2.60 -1.58
CA GLY A 115 8.96 1.87 -1.60
C GLY A 115 9.01 0.72 -2.61
N VAL A 116 8.62 -0.47 -2.16
CA VAL A 116 8.53 -1.67 -3.00
C VAL A 116 7.18 -2.34 -2.77
N VAL A 117 6.46 -2.64 -3.84
CA VAL A 117 5.24 -3.46 -3.84
C VAL A 117 5.43 -4.60 -4.81
N CYS A 118 5.36 -5.84 -4.30
CA CYS A 118 5.52 -7.04 -5.11
C CYS A 118 4.22 -7.84 -5.13
N SER A 119 3.60 -7.97 -6.31
CA SER A 119 2.38 -8.76 -6.53
C SER A 119 2.72 -10.04 -7.28
N PRO A 120 2.82 -11.18 -6.58
CA PRO A 120 3.32 -12.41 -7.19
C PRO A 120 2.34 -13.06 -8.17
N CYS A 121 1.03 -12.89 -7.96
CA CYS A 121 0.03 -13.47 -8.86
C CYS A 121 0.00 -12.82 -10.24
N GLN A 122 0.38 -11.54 -10.33
CA GLN A 122 0.48 -10.80 -11.57
C GLN A 122 1.91 -10.76 -12.13
N ASP A 123 2.90 -11.33 -11.40
CA ASP A 123 4.33 -11.26 -11.72
C ASP A 123 4.81 -9.81 -11.88
N LEU A 124 4.45 -8.93 -10.93
CA LEU A 124 4.74 -7.50 -10.97
C LEU A 124 5.58 -7.06 -9.77
N LEU A 125 6.60 -6.27 -10.06
CA LEU A 125 7.42 -5.60 -9.07
C LEU A 125 7.43 -4.09 -9.32
N PHE A 126 6.84 -3.34 -8.39
CA PHE A 126 6.82 -1.88 -8.37
C PHE A 126 7.87 -1.37 -7.40
N VAL A 127 8.65 -0.40 -7.81
CA VAL A 127 9.78 0.14 -7.03
C VAL A 127 9.84 1.65 -7.18
N ALA A 128 9.97 2.36 -6.07
CA ALA A 128 10.32 3.78 -6.07
C ALA A 128 11.49 4.05 -5.12
N GLU A 129 12.35 4.96 -5.50
CA GLU A 129 13.38 5.56 -4.65
C GLU A 129 13.24 7.07 -4.76
N ARG A 130 13.26 7.77 -3.63
CA ARG A 130 13.05 9.22 -3.58
C ARG A 130 14.01 9.97 -4.52
N GLY A 131 13.44 10.72 -5.47
CA GLY A 131 14.16 11.47 -6.49
C GLY A 131 14.68 10.65 -7.69
N GLN A 132 14.39 9.33 -7.76
CA GLN A 132 14.82 8.46 -8.86
C GLN A 132 13.66 8.00 -9.75
N GLY A 133 12.43 8.38 -9.39
CA GLY A 133 11.22 7.96 -10.08
C GLY A 133 10.69 6.62 -9.63
N ALA A 134 9.49 6.27 -10.13
CA ALA A 134 8.85 4.99 -9.94
C ALA A 134 9.02 4.09 -11.16
N TRP A 135 9.09 2.78 -10.94
CA TRP A 135 9.40 1.79 -11.94
C TRP A 135 8.59 0.51 -11.73
N GLN A 136 8.20 -0.15 -12.82
CA GLN A 136 7.63 -1.48 -12.83
C GLN A 136 8.45 -2.34 -13.80
N ASP A 137 9.05 -3.42 -13.32
CA ASP A 137 9.82 -4.37 -14.13
C ASP A 137 10.83 -3.68 -15.08
N GLY A 138 11.50 -2.63 -14.58
CA GLY A 138 12.49 -1.85 -15.32
C GLY A 138 11.93 -0.78 -16.26
N LYS A 139 10.61 -0.61 -16.35
CA LYS A 139 9.95 0.46 -17.10
C LYS A 139 9.57 1.59 -16.15
N ARG A 140 9.88 2.83 -16.53
CA ARG A 140 9.49 4.01 -15.75
C ARG A 140 7.98 4.19 -15.77
N LEU A 141 7.41 4.47 -14.60
CA LEU A 141 5.98 4.72 -14.41
C LEU A 141 5.65 6.20 -14.54
N HIS A 142 4.43 6.44 -14.96
CA HIS A 142 3.78 7.75 -14.96
C HIS A 142 2.30 7.54 -14.61
N VAL A 143 1.76 8.43 -13.80
CA VAL A 143 0.32 8.46 -13.51
C VAL A 143 -0.49 8.75 -14.78
N SER A 144 -1.77 8.48 -14.74
CA SER A 144 -2.70 8.69 -15.86
C SER A 144 -2.90 10.17 -16.20
N ALA A 145 -3.62 10.44 -17.29
CA ALA A 145 -3.97 11.77 -17.75
C ALA A 145 -5.49 12.07 -17.68
N ALA A 146 -6.28 11.31 -16.90
CA ALA A 146 -7.70 11.57 -16.69
C ALA A 146 -7.91 13.01 -16.19
N PRO A 147 -8.64 13.88 -16.91
CA PRO A 147 -8.66 15.31 -16.61
C PRO A 147 -9.63 15.71 -15.52
N SER A 148 -10.61 14.86 -15.18
CA SER A 148 -11.69 15.12 -14.24
C SER A 148 -12.11 13.88 -13.49
N LEU A 149 -12.79 14.05 -12.35
CA LEU A 149 -13.35 12.95 -11.58
C LEU A 149 -14.36 12.11 -12.39
N SER A 150 -15.13 12.75 -13.26
CA SER A 150 -16.14 12.06 -14.08
C SER A 150 -15.57 11.13 -15.16
N GLU A 151 -14.28 11.27 -15.47
CA GLU A 151 -13.56 10.41 -16.41
C GLU A 151 -12.59 9.45 -15.69
N ALA A 152 -12.55 9.51 -14.35
CA ALA A 152 -11.60 8.76 -13.55
C ALA A 152 -12.15 7.40 -13.12
N MET A 153 -11.30 6.38 -13.15
CA MET A 153 -11.49 5.09 -12.50
C MET A 153 -10.66 5.04 -11.22
N LEU A 154 -11.33 4.97 -10.09
CA LEU A 154 -10.69 4.96 -8.78
C LEU A 154 -10.82 3.61 -8.07
N SER A 155 -9.97 3.38 -7.07
CA SER A 155 -10.14 2.32 -6.08
C SER A 155 -10.25 2.89 -4.68
N THR A 156 -10.80 2.08 -3.77
CA THR A 156 -10.93 2.39 -2.35
C THR A 156 -11.02 1.12 -1.52
N GLY A 157 -10.84 1.26 -0.21
CA GLY A 157 -11.06 0.20 0.77
C GLY A 157 -12.04 0.63 1.87
N PHE A 158 -12.25 -0.28 2.80
CA PHE A 158 -13.13 -0.10 3.95
C PHE A 158 -12.46 -0.66 5.20
N PRO A 159 -12.58 -0.01 6.36
CA PRO A 159 -11.98 -0.52 7.59
C PRO A 159 -12.61 -1.86 7.98
N TYR A 160 -11.83 -2.72 8.62
CA TYR A 160 -12.32 -4.03 9.10
C TYR A 160 -13.52 -3.90 10.04
N ARG A 161 -13.58 -2.85 10.84
CA ARG A 161 -14.74 -2.55 11.69
C ARG A 161 -15.64 -1.50 11.03
N MET A 162 -16.70 -1.97 10.37
CA MET A 162 -17.68 -1.12 9.66
C MET A 162 -18.78 -0.60 10.58
N VAL A 163 -19.37 -1.49 11.40
CA VAL A 163 -20.53 -1.17 12.23
C VAL A 163 -20.14 -0.28 13.40
N GLY A 164 -20.80 0.87 13.52
CA GLY A 164 -20.56 1.86 14.57
C GLY A 164 -19.27 2.67 14.39
N ASN A 165 -18.57 2.52 13.27
CA ASN A 165 -17.45 3.36 12.91
C ASN A 165 -17.94 4.56 12.08
N PRO A 166 -17.81 5.81 12.54
CA PRO A 166 -18.20 6.99 11.76
C PRO A 166 -17.33 7.20 10.52
N GLU A 167 -16.11 6.67 10.52
CA GLU A 167 -15.15 6.72 9.39
C GLU A 167 -15.16 5.41 8.58
N ASN A 168 -16.34 4.84 8.33
CA ASN A 168 -16.50 3.57 7.63
C ASN A 168 -16.43 3.67 6.10
N ASN A 169 -16.17 4.86 5.56
CA ASN A 169 -16.03 5.13 4.12
C ASN A 169 -17.32 4.93 3.27
N LEU A 170 -18.47 4.62 3.85
CA LEU A 170 -19.70 4.38 3.07
C LEU A 170 -20.26 5.65 2.44
N ARG A 171 -20.18 6.78 3.14
CA ARG A 171 -20.67 8.08 2.64
C ARG A 171 -19.76 8.59 1.52
N GLU A 172 -18.46 8.53 1.73
CA GLU A 172 -17.42 8.90 0.76
C GLU A 172 -17.55 8.02 -0.48
N PHE A 173 -17.69 6.70 -0.31
CA PHE A 173 -17.90 5.76 -1.42
C PHE A 173 -19.14 6.13 -2.24
N ALA A 174 -20.29 6.36 -1.60
CA ALA A 174 -21.51 6.74 -2.29
C ALA A 174 -21.36 8.08 -3.02
N ALA A 175 -20.74 9.07 -2.39
CA ALA A 175 -20.52 10.39 -2.96
C ALA A 175 -19.59 10.34 -4.20
N VAL A 176 -18.52 9.58 -4.15
CA VAL A 176 -17.57 9.42 -5.26
C VAL A 176 -18.18 8.55 -6.37
N ALA A 177 -18.85 7.44 -6.04
CA ALA A 177 -19.45 6.53 -7.02
C ALA A 177 -20.52 7.20 -7.91
N LEU A 178 -21.19 8.25 -7.40
CA LEU A 178 -22.15 9.04 -8.17
C LEU A 178 -21.49 10.02 -9.14
N ARG A 179 -20.18 10.25 -9.06
CA ARG A 179 -19.45 11.28 -9.80
C ARG A 179 -18.33 10.74 -10.68
N ALA A 180 -17.68 9.67 -10.24
CA ALA A 180 -16.59 9.04 -10.98
C ALA A 180 -17.09 8.16 -12.13
N GLN A 181 -16.25 7.91 -13.12
CA GLN A 181 -16.56 6.98 -14.20
C GLN A 181 -16.75 5.54 -13.65
N ALA A 182 -15.90 5.14 -12.72
CA ALA A 182 -16.00 3.84 -12.07
C ALA A 182 -15.25 3.82 -10.72
N VAL A 183 -15.73 3.01 -9.78
CA VAL A 183 -15.03 2.71 -8.53
C VAL A 183 -14.80 1.20 -8.41
N ARG A 184 -13.63 0.83 -7.89
CA ARG A 184 -13.23 -0.54 -7.58
C ARG A 184 -13.00 -0.69 -6.09
N ARG A 185 -13.15 -1.90 -5.58
CA ARG A 185 -12.71 -2.32 -4.26
C ARG A 185 -11.93 -3.61 -4.42
N LEU A 186 -10.61 -3.49 -4.62
CA LEU A 186 -9.75 -4.65 -4.89
C LEU A 186 -9.27 -5.29 -3.58
N GLY A 187 -9.16 -4.51 -2.50
CA GLY A 187 -8.85 -4.99 -1.17
C GLY A 187 -7.37 -5.27 -0.94
N VAL A 188 -6.51 -4.53 -1.63
CA VAL A 188 -5.05 -4.57 -1.53
C VAL A 188 -4.55 -3.14 -1.69
N ALA A 189 -4.42 -2.43 -0.57
CA ALA A 189 -4.17 -0.98 -0.57
C ALA A 189 -2.86 -0.59 -1.25
N SER A 190 -1.78 -1.31 -0.96
CA SER A 190 -0.47 -1.07 -1.57
C SER A 190 -0.48 -1.29 -3.08
N LEU A 191 -1.19 -2.32 -3.55
CA LEU A 191 -1.32 -2.62 -4.98
C LEU A 191 -2.25 -1.63 -5.69
N ASP A 192 -3.33 -1.18 -5.04
CA ASP A 192 -4.20 -0.11 -5.55
C ASP A 192 -3.41 1.17 -5.82
N LEU A 193 -2.55 1.59 -4.89
CA LEU A 193 -1.65 2.72 -5.03
C LEU A 193 -0.59 2.49 -6.14
N ALA A 194 -0.05 1.27 -6.23
CA ALA A 194 0.87 0.91 -7.32
C ALA A 194 0.20 1.02 -8.70
N TRP A 195 -1.08 0.65 -8.81
CA TRP A 195 -1.87 0.85 -10.03
C TRP A 195 -2.14 2.32 -10.34
N VAL A 196 -2.28 3.18 -9.33
CA VAL A 196 -2.34 4.65 -9.54
C VAL A 196 -1.02 5.16 -10.09
N ALA A 197 0.11 4.74 -9.53
CA ALA A 197 1.44 5.10 -10.02
C ALA A 197 1.68 4.64 -11.47
N ALA A 198 1.12 3.49 -11.84
CA ALA A 198 1.22 2.93 -13.20
C ALA A 198 0.22 3.54 -14.19
N GLY A 199 -0.68 4.44 -13.76
CA GLY A 199 -1.71 5.06 -14.59
C GLY A 199 -2.82 4.11 -15.04
N VAL A 200 -2.95 2.95 -14.38
CA VAL A 200 -4.04 1.97 -14.59
C VAL A 200 -5.29 2.40 -13.84
N LEU A 201 -5.12 2.86 -12.60
CA LEU A 201 -6.12 3.59 -11.84
C LEU A 201 -5.78 5.08 -11.89
N ASP A 202 -6.80 5.91 -11.81
CA ASP A 202 -6.63 7.37 -11.82
C ASP A 202 -6.50 7.95 -10.41
N GLY A 203 -7.01 7.22 -9.40
CA GLY A 203 -6.92 7.62 -8.01
C GLY A 203 -7.33 6.53 -7.02
N TYR A 204 -7.01 6.81 -5.77
CA TYR A 204 -7.30 5.98 -4.61
C TYR A 204 -7.62 6.85 -3.40
N TRP A 205 -8.54 6.40 -2.54
CA TRP A 205 -8.77 6.98 -1.23
C TRP A 205 -9.16 5.91 -0.23
N GLU A 206 -8.70 6.04 1.01
CA GLU A 206 -9.10 5.16 2.10
C GLU A 206 -8.87 5.82 3.45
N ALA A 207 -9.60 5.38 4.48
CA ALA A 207 -9.47 5.81 5.86
C ALA A 207 -9.17 4.62 6.77
N ASN A 208 -8.64 4.90 7.97
CA ASN A 208 -8.22 3.92 8.98
C ASN A 208 -7.04 3.04 8.52
N LEU A 209 -6.20 3.56 7.64
CA LEU A 209 -4.98 2.91 7.17
C LEU A 209 -3.87 2.97 8.22
N GLN A 210 -3.01 1.97 8.19
CA GLN A 210 -1.75 1.93 8.91
C GLN A 210 -0.58 2.28 7.97
N PRO A 211 0.56 2.75 8.46
CA PRO A 211 1.65 3.22 7.59
C PRO A 211 2.22 2.15 6.65
N TRP A 212 2.18 0.88 7.01
CA TRP A 212 2.63 -0.22 6.16
C TRP A 212 1.71 -0.48 4.97
N ASP A 213 0.40 -0.16 5.07
CA ASP A 213 -0.58 -0.35 3.99
C ASP A 213 -0.28 0.55 2.78
N TRP A 214 0.26 1.74 3.01
CA TRP A 214 0.28 2.78 1.98
C TRP A 214 1.63 3.46 1.74
N ALA A 215 2.60 3.41 2.68
CA ALA A 215 3.81 4.22 2.58
C ALA A 215 4.64 3.93 1.31
N ALA A 216 4.78 2.66 0.94
CA ALA A 216 5.43 2.27 -0.32
C ALA A 216 4.66 2.79 -1.53
N GLY A 217 3.35 2.58 -1.54
CA GLY A 217 2.47 3.02 -2.62
C GLY A 217 2.40 4.53 -2.78
N ALA A 218 2.39 5.29 -1.68
CA ALA A 218 2.41 6.76 -1.71
C ALA A 218 3.68 7.29 -2.38
N LEU A 219 4.85 6.72 -2.05
CA LEU A 219 6.09 7.07 -2.72
C LEU A 219 6.05 6.72 -4.21
N LEU A 220 5.51 5.56 -4.58
CA LEU A 220 5.32 5.17 -5.98
C LEU A 220 4.51 6.22 -6.75
N VAL A 221 3.39 6.67 -6.19
CA VAL A 221 2.53 7.68 -6.82
C VAL A 221 3.25 9.01 -6.96
N GLU A 222 3.93 9.52 -5.91
CA GLU A 222 4.67 10.79 -5.98
C GLU A 222 5.79 10.72 -7.02
N GLU A 223 6.58 9.65 -7.03
CA GLU A 223 7.71 9.47 -7.96
C GLU A 223 7.25 9.18 -9.40
N ALA A 224 5.98 8.78 -9.60
CA ALA A 224 5.34 8.68 -10.91
C ALA A 224 4.71 10.00 -11.39
N GLY A 225 4.79 11.08 -10.59
CA GLY A 225 4.26 12.42 -10.92
C GLY A 225 2.83 12.68 -10.44
N GLY A 226 2.27 11.81 -9.59
CA GLY A 226 0.97 11.99 -8.96
C GLY A 226 1.00 12.87 -7.71
N LYS A 227 -0.15 13.05 -7.09
CA LYS A 227 -0.33 13.83 -5.86
C LYS A 227 -0.93 12.95 -4.77
N VAL A 228 -0.31 12.99 -3.58
CA VAL A 228 -0.76 12.26 -2.38
C VAL A 228 -0.92 13.23 -1.22
N THR A 229 -2.06 13.18 -0.52
CA THR A 229 -2.34 14.02 0.66
C THR A 229 -3.19 13.26 1.68
N ASP A 230 -3.36 13.83 2.87
CA ASP A 230 -4.48 13.48 3.73
C ASP A 230 -5.81 14.01 3.14
N TYR A 231 -6.95 13.72 3.78
CA TYR A 231 -8.27 14.22 3.35
C TYR A 231 -8.43 15.74 3.51
N ASP A 232 -7.57 16.39 4.31
CA ASP A 232 -7.54 17.85 4.44
C ASP A 232 -6.67 18.53 3.36
N GLY A 233 -6.03 17.73 2.49
CA GLY A 233 -5.14 18.22 1.45
C GLY A 233 -3.75 18.60 1.97
N ARG A 234 -3.42 18.19 3.21
CA ARG A 234 -2.09 18.39 3.79
C ARG A 234 -1.14 17.30 3.31
N ARG A 235 0.15 17.61 3.31
CA ARG A 235 1.16 16.59 3.09
C ARG A 235 1.01 15.47 4.11
N TRP A 236 1.07 14.24 3.63
CA TRP A 236 1.05 13.05 4.49
C TRP A 236 2.35 12.88 5.28
N THR A 237 2.25 12.21 6.42
CA THR A 237 3.35 11.73 7.25
C THR A 237 3.09 10.27 7.59
N VAL A 238 4.06 9.55 8.12
CA VAL A 238 3.88 8.14 8.54
C VAL A 238 2.79 7.92 9.60
N GLU A 239 2.23 8.99 10.17
CA GLU A 239 1.10 8.95 11.10
C GLU A 239 -0.26 9.19 10.41
N THR A 240 -0.27 9.42 9.10
CA THR A 240 -1.50 9.66 8.34
C THR A 240 -2.34 8.38 8.28
N THR A 241 -3.62 8.48 8.62
CA THR A 241 -4.57 7.36 8.62
C THR A 241 -5.65 7.48 7.54
N ARG A 242 -5.73 8.63 6.85
CA ARG A 242 -6.71 8.92 5.79
C ARG A 242 -5.96 9.47 4.59
N LEU A 243 -5.90 8.70 3.51
CA LEU A 243 -5.07 8.99 2.35
C LEU A 243 -5.88 9.19 1.08
N VAL A 244 -5.47 10.17 0.27
CA VAL A 244 -5.95 10.38 -1.09
C VAL A 244 -4.76 10.45 -2.03
N ALA A 245 -4.76 9.62 -3.06
CA ALA A 245 -3.77 9.61 -4.12
C ALA A 245 -4.46 9.77 -5.48
N THR A 246 -3.91 10.58 -6.39
CA THR A 246 -4.45 10.80 -7.73
C THR A 246 -3.33 11.11 -8.73
N ASN A 247 -3.69 11.24 -10.00
CA ASN A 247 -2.80 11.78 -11.04
C ASN A 247 -2.50 13.30 -10.88
N GLY A 248 -3.09 13.98 -9.89
CA GLY A 248 -2.90 15.40 -9.60
C GLY A 248 -3.87 16.35 -10.32
N LEU A 249 -4.50 15.94 -11.43
CA LEU A 249 -5.33 16.84 -12.27
C LEU A 249 -6.67 17.18 -11.63
N TYR A 250 -7.31 16.24 -10.94
CA TYR A 250 -8.61 16.43 -10.28
C TYR A 250 -8.56 16.19 -8.75
N HIS A 251 -7.36 16.23 -8.17
CA HIS A 251 -7.14 15.93 -6.74
C HIS A 251 -8.01 16.82 -5.82
N ASP A 252 -8.06 18.10 -6.08
CA ASP A 252 -8.82 19.04 -5.26
C ASP A 252 -10.34 18.86 -5.44
N GLU A 253 -10.79 18.42 -6.64
CA GLU A 253 -12.18 18.02 -6.90
C GLU A 253 -12.56 16.79 -6.06
N LEU A 254 -11.71 15.75 -6.03
CA LEU A 254 -11.94 14.56 -5.21
C LEU A 254 -11.96 14.89 -3.72
N LEU A 255 -11.01 15.72 -3.23
CA LEU A 255 -11.00 16.18 -1.84
C LEU A 255 -12.29 16.92 -1.46
N ALA A 256 -12.83 17.75 -2.35
CA ALA A 256 -14.09 18.46 -2.10
C ALA A 256 -15.26 17.49 -1.95
N VAL A 257 -15.31 16.41 -2.73
CA VAL A 257 -16.33 15.37 -2.63
C VAL A 257 -16.20 14.60 -1.32
N LEU A 258 -14.99 14.19 -0.93
CA LEU A 258 -14.73 13.42 0.28
C LEU A 258 -15.07 14.22 1.57
N ARG A 259 -14.80 15.53 1.59
CA ARG A 259 -15.10 16.41 2.73
C ARG A 259 -16.59 16.76 2.84
N GLY A 260 -17.33 16.68 1.74
CA GLY A 260 -18.77 16.97 1.69
C GLY A 260 -19.67 15.75 1.93
N ALA A 261 -19.07 14.59 2.14
CA ALA A 261 -19.76 13.31 2.28
C ALA A 261 -20.31 13.03 3.69
#